data_7633ce36377b7b8a62527fc8bf76592c
#
_entry.id   7633ce36377b7b8a62527fc8bf76592c
#
_cell.length_a   1.000
_cell.length_b   1.000
_cell.length_c   1.000
_cell.angle_alpha   90.00
_cell.angle_beta   90.00
_cell.angle_gamma   90.00
#
_symmetry.space_group_name_H-M   'P 1'
#
loop_
_entity.id
_entity.type
_entity.pdbx_description
1 polymer ?
#
loop_
_entity_poly.entity_id
_entity_poly.type
_entity_poly.pdbx_seq_one_letter_code
_entity_poly.pdbx_strand_id
1 'polypeptide(L)'
;MNQLKEHPFPLVEYTISTGILPMVESPLFQRETGLQHGFSTRKGGVSKEHLTSLNLSFSVEDAKENVLENFRRIGERFGKTPEDFVLSKQSHETKVLKVGTKDRGKGITKDRDYEGIDALITDEEGIILSCFSADCVPILFYDPIHKAVGACHSGWRGTKGKILQNVVEEMRKHFSSNPAEILIAIGPSICKEQYVVSEDLALSFLEDYPDLGEDTASPIQRISKDKFQLDLWDLNRRIALDCGIKEEHISISGYCTMENPELFFSHRYSQGKRGLQGAFICLQD
;
A
#
# COMPACT_ATOMS: atom_id res chain seq x y z
N MET A 1 -13.42 0.61 21.47
CA MET A 1 -14.14 -0.56 20.93
C MET A 1 -14.09 -0.49 19.41
N ASN A 2 -13.58 -1.55 18.79
CA ASN A 2 -13.17 -1.63 17.38
C ASN A 2 -14.32 -1.42 16.36
N GLN A 3 -14.59 -0.19 15.96
CA GLN A 3 -15.45 0.08 14.78
C GLN A 3 -14.79 -0.23 13.45
N LEU A 4 -13.46 -0.47 13.42
CA LEU A 4 -12.69 -0.74 12.20
C LEU A 4 -12.82 -2.18 11.67
N LYS A 5 -13.29 -3.14 12.49
CA LYS A 5 -13.48 -4.55 12.07
C LYS A 5 -14.84 -4.83 11.40
N GLU A 6 -15.78 -3.88 11.41
CA GLU A 6 -17.16 -4.17 10.99
C GLU A 6 -17.40 -4.13 9.47
N HIS A 7 -16.51 -3.52 8.68
CA HIS A 7 -16.68 -3.45 7.22
C HIS A 7 -15.33 -3.53 6.50
N PRO A 8 -14.72 -4.73 6.37
CA PRO A 8 -13.52 -4.87 5.55
C PRO A 8 -13.83 -4.45 4.11
N PHE A 9 -12.81 -3.98 3.39
CA PHE A 9 -12.95 -3.69 1.97
C PHE A 9 -13.48 -4.93 1.23
N PRO A 10 -14.37 -4.78 0.24
CA PRO A 10 -14.84 -5.89 -0.55
C PRO A 10 -13.67 -6.58 -1.29
N LEU A 11 -13.71 -7.92 -1.30
CA LEU A 11 -12.93 -8.72 -2.22
C LEU A 11 -13.72 -8.81 -3.52
N VAL A 12 -13.20 -8.21 -4.58
CA VAL A 12 -13.82 -8.15 -5.91
C VAL A 12 -13.13 -9.14 -6.82
N GLU A 13 -13.90 -10.00 -7.48
CA GLU A 13 -13.38 -10.97 -8.44
C GLU A 13 -13.53 -10.44 -9.87
N TYR A 14 -12.39 -10.30 -10.56
CA TYR A 14 -12.35 -9.87 -11.95
C TYR A 14 -12.14 -11.07 -12.88
N THR A 15 -12.99 -11.19 -13.88
CA THR A 15 -12.76 -12.16 -14.98
C THR A 15 -11.77 -11.53 -15.95
N ILE A 16 -10.62 -12.18 -16.08
CA ILE A 16 -9.58 -11.85 -17.05
C ILE A 16 -9.40 -12.99 -18.04
N SER A 17 -8.65 -12.79 -19.12
CA SER A 17 -8.47 -13.79 -20.19
C SER A 17 -7.96 -15.15 -19.70
N THR A 18 -7.28 -15.17 -18.55
CA THR A 18 -6.63 -16.38 -17.98
C THR A 18 -7.32 -16.93 -16.73
N GLY A 19 -8.48 -16.39 -16.34
CA GLY A 19 -9.24 -16.85 -15.18
C GLY A 19 -9.74 -15.74 -14.27
N ILE A 20 -9.77 -15.99 -12.97
CA ILE A 20 -10.25 -15.04 -11.96
C ILE A 20 -9.06 -14.36 -11.27
N LEU A 21 -9.13 -13.05 -11.18
CA LEU A 21 -8.18 -12.19 -10.44
C LEU A 21 -8.90 -11.50 -9.29
N PRO A 22 -8.75 -11.98 -8.04
CA PRO A 22 -9.37 -11.34 -6.89
C PRO A 22 -8.50 -10.18 -6.38
N MET A 23 -9.13 -9.02 -6.16
CA MET A 23 -8.52 -7.80 -5.60
C MET A 23 -9.37 -7.25 -4.47
N VAL A 24 -8.73 -6.57 -3.52
CA VAL A 24 -9.41 -5.83 -2.46
C VAL A 24 -9.51 -4.37 -2.89
N GLU A 25 -10.68 -3.76 -2.76
CA GLU A 25 -10.93 -2.39 -3.20
C GLU A 25 -11.55 -1.51 -2.11
N SER A 26 -11.16 -0.24 -2.06
CA SER A 26 -11.75 0.73 -1.14
C SER A 26 -13.15 1.15 -1.60
N PRO A 27 -14.20 0.98 -0.77
CA PRO A 27 -15.53 1.49 -1.08
C PRO A 27 -15.56 3.03 -1.27
N LEU A 28 -14.62 3.73 -0.63
CA LEU A 28 -14.48 5.17 -0.77
C LEU A 28 -14.07 5.55 -2.19
N PHE A 29 -13.07 4.84 -2.75
CA PHE A 29 -12.56 5.08 -4.10
C PHE A 29 -13.47 4.52 -5.20
N GLN A 30 -14.28 3.49 -4.92
CA GLN A 30 -15.25 2.94 -5.87
C GLN A 30 -16.35 3.93 -6.24
N ARG A 31 -16.57 4.99 -5.44
CA ARG A 31 -17.56 6.03 -5.71
C ARG A 31 -17.05 7.09 -6.70
N GLU A 32 -15.74 7.11 -6.93
CA GLU A 32 -15.09 8.10 -7.76
C GLU A 32 -15.07 7.66 -9.23
N THR A 33 -15.52 8.55 -10.11
CA THR A 33 -15.46 8.34 -11.56
C THR A 33 -14.10 8.71 -12.11
N GLY A 34 -13.62 7.96 -13.10
CA GLY A 34 -12.30 8.21 -13.70
C GLY A 34 -11.13 7.73 -12.85
N LEU A 35 -11.38 6.93 -11.81
CA LEU A 35 -10.36 6.34 -10.97
C LEU A 35 -10.44 4.81 -11.01
N GLN A 36 -9.31 4.17 -11.19
CA GLN A 36 -9.16 2.73 -10.96
C GLN A 36 -8.13 2.48 -9.87
N HIS A 37 -8.40 1.52 -8.98
CA HIS A 37 -7.50 1.17 -7.89
C HIS A 37 -7.68 -0.29 -7.50
N GLY A 38 -6.82 -0.79 -6.65
CA GLY A 38 -6.97 -2.09 -6.00
C GLY A 38 -5.70 -2.56 -5.33
N PHE A 39 -5.89 -3.43 -4.34
CA PHE A 39 -4.82 -4.17 -3.67
C PHE A 39 -4.91 -5.61 -4.13
N SER A 40 -3.85 -6.14 -4.74
CA SER A 40 -3.88 -7.52 -5.19
C SER A 40 -3.86 -8.48 -4.01
N THR A 41 -4.47 -9.64 -4.22
CA THR A 41 -4.23 -10.81 -3.36
C THR A 41 -3.01 -11.59 -3.87
N ARG A 42 -2.68 -12.71 -3.22
CA ARG A 42 -1.70 -13.66 -3.75
C ARG A 42 -2.29 -14.63 -4.78
N LYS A 43 -3.59 -14.52 -5.11
CA LYS A 43 -4.32 -15.41 -6.01
C LYS A 43 -4.39 -14.86 -7.44
N GLY A 44 -4.59 -15.75 -8.42
CA GLY A 44 -4.83 -15.37 -9.82
C GLY A 44 -3.56 -15.26 -10.68
N GLY A 45 -2.40 -15.66 -10.18
CA GLY A 45 -1.13 -15.65 -10.91
C GLY A 45 -0.64 -17.01 -11.37
N VAL A 46 0.65 -17.07 -11.77
CA VAL A 46 1.31 -18.28 -12.33
C VAL A 46 2.53 -18.73 -11.53
N SER A 47 2.97 -17.96 -10.55
CA SER A 47 4.10 -18.32 -9.67
C SER A 47 3.78 -19.60 -8.89
N LYS A 48 4.81 -20.33 -8.48
CA LYS A 48 4.69 -21.66 -7.89
C LYS A 48 5.21 -21.68 -6.44
N GLU A 49 4.99 -22.82 -5.78
CA GLU A 49 5.47 -23.11 -4.43
C GLU A 49 5.04 -22.04 -3.43
N HIS A 50 5.97 -21.54 -2.61
CA HIS A 50 5.70 -20.50 -1.59
C HIS A 50 5.33 -19.13 -2.20
N LEU A 51 5.58 -18.95 -3.51
CA LEU A 51 5.21 -17.76 -4.28
C LEU A 51 3.83 -17.86 -4.93
N THR A 52 3.10 -18.97 -4.70
CA THR A 52 1.78 -19.24 -5.29
C THR A 52 0.78 -18.18 -4.87
N SER A 53 0.19 -17.49 -5.85
CA SER A 53 0.37 -17.61 -7.30
C SER A 53 0.74 -16.27 -7.95
N LEU A 54 0.32 -15.13 -7.38
CA LEU A 54 0.47 -13.79 -7.95
C LEU A 54 1.62 -13.03 -7.28
N ASN A 55 2.84 -13.58 -7.34
CA ASN A 55 4.02 -12.84 -6.90
C ASN A 55 4.36 -11.70 -7.87
N LEU A 56 4.54 -10.50 -7.33
CA LEU A 56 4.85 -9.28 -8.09
C LEU A 56 6.26 -8.74 -7.80
N SER A 57 7.11 -9.57 -7.22
CA SER A 57 8.49 -9.20 -6.90
C SER A 57 9.49 -9.84 -7.86
N PHE A 58 10.32 -9.01 -8.49
CA PHE A 58 11.51 -9.45 -9.24
C PHE A 58 12.73 -9.73 -8.34
N SER A 59 12.61 -9.51 -7.02
CA SER A 59 13.73 -9.61 -6.07
C SER A 59 13.71 -10.91 -5.26
N VAL A 60 12.79 -11.82 -5.55
CA VAL A 60 12.71 -13.17 -4.95
C VAL A 60 13.04 -14.22 -6.01
N GLU A 61 13.27 -15.47 -5.59
CA GLU A 61 13.60 -16.59 -6.46
C GLU A 61 12.37 -17.07 -7.26
N ASP A 62 11.88 -16.22 -8.17
CA ASP A 62 10.83 -16.55 -9.14
C ASP A 62 11.36 -16.41 -10.56
N ALA A 63 10.79 -17.17 -11.51
CA ALA A 63 11.09 -16.97 -12.91
C ALA A 63 10.60 -15.59 -13.35
N LYS A 64 11.45 -14.82 -14.04
CA LYS A 64 11.10 -13.46 -14.53
C LYS A 64 9.82 -13.48 -15.37
N GLU A 65 9.65 -14.53 -16.16
CA GLU A 65 8.49 -14.75 -17.03
C GLU A 65 7.19 -14.87 -16.22
N ASN A 66 7.24 -15.52 -15.05
CA ASN A 66 6.08 -15.62 -14.15
C ASN A 66 5.69 -14.23 -13.60
N VAL A 67 6.67 -13.45 -13.16
CA VAL A 67 6.41 -12.10 -12.63
C VAL A 67 5.86 -11.19 -13.73
N LEU A 68 6.41 -11.27 -14.96
CA LEU A 68 5.89 -10.51 -16.11
C LEU A 68 4.45 -10.91 -16.45
N GLU A 69 4.14 -12.21 -16.47
CA GLU A 69 2.76 -12.68 -16.68
C GLU A 69 1.83 -12.20 -15.57
N ASN A 70 2.29 -12.19 -14.32
CA ASN A 70 1.50 -11.67 -13.20
C ASN A 70 1.19 -10.17 -13.38
N PHE A 71 2.15 -9.37 -13.80
CA PHE A 71 1.91 -7.95 -14.14
C PHE A 71 0.99 -7.78 -15.35
N ARG A 72 1.08 -8.66 -16.37
CA ARG A 72 0.16 -8.64 -17.51
C ARG A 72 -1.29 -8.85 -17.03
N ARG A 73 -1.52 -9.79 -16.11
CA ARG A 73 -2.85 -10.06 -15.53
C ARG A 73 -3.41 -8.88 -14.75
N ILE A 74 -2.57 -8.23 -13.95
CA ILE A 74 -2.96 -6.98 -13.27
C ILE A 74 -3.28 -5.90 -14.32
N GLY A 75 -2.42 -5.71 -15.32
CA GLY A 75 -2.65 -4.74 -16.39
C GLY A 75 -3.98 -4.95 -17.10
N GLU A 76 -4.31 -6.20 -17.44
CA GLU A 76 -5.58 -6.57 -18.09
C GLU A 76 -6.80 -6.10 -17.27
N ARG A 77 -6.76 -6.20 -15.92
CA ARG A 77 -7.81 -5.67 -15.04
C ARG A 77 -7.98 -4.15 -15.19
N PHE A 78 -6.89 -3.42 -15.46
CA PHE A 78 -6.91 -1.96 -15.66
C PHE A 78 -7.14 -1.55 -17.11
N GLY A 79 -7.29 -2.52 -18.05
CA GLY A 79 -7.31 -2.24 -19.49
C GLY A 79 -5.98 -1.70 -20.02
N LYS A 80 -4.89 -2.08 -19.39
CA LYS A 80 -3.52 -1.59 -19.60
C LYS A 80 -2.54 -2.75 -19.82
N THR A 81 -1.31 -2.41 -20.17
CA THR A 81 -0.21 -3.35 -20.40
C THR A 81 0.92 -3.13 -19.40
N PRO A 82 1.91 -4.02 -19.29
CA PRO A 82 3.07 -3.82 -18.41
C PRO A 82 3.85 -2.51 -18.67
N GLU A 83 3.77 -1.95 -19.87
CA GLU A 83 4.37 -0.67 -20.24
C GLU A 83 3.72 0.54 -19.56
N ASP A 84 2.52 0.40 -19.02
CA ASP A 84 1.77 1.49 -18.39
C ASP A 84 2.05 1.64 -16.90
N PHE A 85 2.81 0.70 -16.33
CA PHE A 85 3.16 0.73 -14.91
C PHE A 85 4.37 1.61 -14.64
N VAL A 86 4.39 2.21 -13.44
CA VAL A 86 5.58 2.75 -12.81
C VAL A 86 5.72 2.15 -11.42
N LEU A 87 6.80 1.42 -11.18
CA LEU A 87 7.04 0.75 -9.91
C LEU A 87 7.93 1.58 -9.00
N SER A 88 7.56 1.69 -7.72
CA SER A 88 8.47 2.21 -6.69
C SER A 88 9.73 1.34 -6.58
N LYS A 89 10.83 1.91 -6.09
CA LYS A 89 12.05 1.18 -5.71
C LYS A 89 12.29 1.34 -4.21
N GLN A 90 11.50 0.61 -3.45
CA GLN A 90 11.34 0.73 -2.02
C GLN A 90 12.60 0.30 -1.27
N SER A 91 13.01 1.09 -0.30
CA SER A 91 14.10 0.82 0.64
C SER A 91 13.72 1.13 2.09
N HIS A 92 12.42 1.31 2.37
CA HIS A 92 11.88 1.72 3.66
C HIS A 92 12.35 3.14 4.06
N GLU A 93 12.49 4.01 3.06
CA GLU A 93 12.75 5.43 3.23
C GLU A 93 11.44 6.25 3.19
N THR A 94 11.58 7.59 3.08
CA THR A 94 10.43 8.50 3.07
C THR A 94 10.37 9.38 1.83
N LYS A 95 11.09 8.98 0.77
CA LYS A 95 11.17 9.74 -0.47
C LYS A 95 9.96 9.49 -1.36
N VAL A 96 9.43 10.59 -1.91
CA VAL A 96 8.31 10.63 -2.85
C VAL A 96 8.82 11.11 -4.20
N LEU A 97 8.38 10.48 -5.28
CA LEU A 97 8.74 10.86 -6.64
C LEU A 97 7.48 11.19 -7.45
N LYS A 98 7.43 12.41 -8.03
CA LYS A 98 6.46 12.71 -9.09
C LYS A 98 6.92 12.06 -10.38
N VAL A 99 6.02 11.27 -11.00
CA VAL A 99 6.24 10.57 -12.25
C VAL A 99 5.24 11.02 -13.32
N GLY A 100 5.57 10.80 -14.58
CA GLY A 100 4.74 11.14 -15.72
C GLY A 100 4.89 10.13 -16.86
N THR A 101 4.29 10.41 -18.02
CA THR A 101 4.25 9.50 -19.19
C THR A 101 5.62 8.99 -19.62
N LYS A 102 6.68 9.79 -19.48
CA LYS A 102 8.06 9.37 -19.78
C LYS A 102 8.55 8.22 -18.89
N ASP A 103 7.98 8.06 -17.71
CA ASP A 103 8.39 7.08 -16.71
C ASP A 103 7.66 5.73 -16.87
N ARG A 104 6.66 5.64 -17.76
CA ARG A 104 5.89 4.42 -18.04
C ARG A 104 6.84 3.26 -18.40
N GLY A 105 6.56 2.10 -17.82
CA GLY A 105 7.36 0.88 -17.96
C GLY A 105 8.50 0.74 -16.96
N LYS A 106 8.86 1.77 -16.20
CA LYS A 106 9.98 1.71 -15.24
C LYS A 106 9.74 0.68 -14.14
N GLY A 107 10.63 -0.28 -14.05
CA GLY A 107 10.61 -1.40 -13.12
C GLY A 107 10.05 -2.70 -13.68
N ILE A 108 9.46 -2.69 -14.90
CA ILE A 108 9.00 -3.89 -15.59
C ILE A 108 9.70 -4.01 -16.95
N THR A 109 9.45 -3.08 -17.88
CA THR A 109 9.95 -3.10 -19.26
C THR A 109 11.13 -2.16 -19.48
N LYS A 110 11.34 -1.24 -18.54
CA LYS A 110 12.49 -0.31 -18.50
C LYS A 110 13.15 -0.35 -17.14
N ASP A 111 14.44 -0.10 -17.11
CA ASP A 111 15.17 0.07 -15.85
C ASP A 111 14.71 1.33 -15.11
N ARG A 112 14.75 1.28 -13.78
CA ARG A 112 14.53 2.44 -12.92
C ARG A 112 15.83 3.23 -12.82
N ASP A 113 15.73 4.55 -12.98
CA ASP A 113 16.83 5.51 -12.83
C ASP A 113 16.78 6.25 -11.47
N TYR A 114 16.06 5.66 -10.51
CA TYR A 114 15.91 6.16 -9.15
C TYR A 114 16.07 5.04 -8.12
N GLU A 115 16.45 5.43 -6.89
CA GLU A 115 16.67 4.56 -5.74
C GLU A 115 16.00 5.13 -4.50
N GLY A 116 15.59 4.25 -3.59
CA GLY A 116 15.04 4.66 -2.29
C GLY A 116 13.72 5.41 -2.40
N ILE A 117 12.89 5.10 -3.40
CA ILE A 117 11.59 5.73 -3.61
C ILE A 117 10.51 4.79 -3.07
N ASP A 118 9.90 5.20 -1.97
CA ASP A 118 8.84 4.43 -1.29
C ASP A 118 7.42 4.97 -1.61
N ALA A 119 7.31 6.11 -2.30
CA ALA A 119 6.04 6.62 -2.80
C ALA A 119 6.16 7.28 -4.18
N LEU A 120 5.09 7.14 -4.97
CA LEU A 120 4.94 7.73 -6.29
C LEU A 120 3.68 8.58 -6.34
N ILE A 121 3.71 9.73 -7.04
CA ILE A 121 2.55 10.58 -7.30
C ILE A 121 2.49 10.98 -8.76
N THR A 122 1.28 11.19 -9.30
CA THR A 122 1.06 11.70 -10.66
C THR A 122 -0.30 12.38 -10.79
N ASP A 123 -0.40 13.31 -11.74
CA ASP A 123 -1.62 13.93 -12.25
C ASP A 123 -1.88 13.56 -13.73
N GLU A 124 -1.10 12.60 -14.27
CA GLU A 124 -1.24 12.14 -15.65
C GLU A 124 -2.09 10.87 -15.73
N GLU A 125 -3.01 10.83 -16.69
CA GLU A 125 -3.90 9.71 -16.96
C GLU A 125 -3.13 8.52 -17.57
N GLY A 126 -3.68 7.30 -17.43
CA GLY A 126 -3.17 6.10 -18.06
C GLY A 126 -1.86 5.54 -17.45
N ILE A 127 -1.41 6.05 -16.31
CA ILE A 127 -0.24 5.54 -15.59
C ILE A 127 -0.69 4.76 -14.36
N ILE A 128 -0.29 3.51 -14.24
CA ILE A 128 -0.53 2.70 -13.03
C ILE A 128 0.63 2.91 -12.06
N LEU A 129 0.40 3.67 -11.00
CA LEU A 129 1.34 3.74 -9.88
C LEU A 129 1.27 2.48 -9.04
N SER A 130 2.44 1.98 -8.63
CA SER A 130 2.51 0.70 -7.91
C SER A 130 3.49 0.75 -6.75
N CYS A 131 3.04 0.25 -5.59
CA CYS A 131 3.92 -0.11 -4.46
C CYS A 131 3.61 -1.54 -3.99
N PHE A 132 4.55 -2.15 -3.27
CA PHE A 132 4.50 -3.58 -2.94
C PHE A 132 4.71 -3.80 -1.46
N SER A 133 4.05 -4.82 -0.93
CA SER A 133 4.17 -5.17 0.48
C SER A 133 4.00 -6.68 0.73
N ALA A 134 4.44 -7.10 1.89
CA ALA A 134 4.03 -8.30 2.60
C ALA A 134 4.19 -7.94 4.08
N ASP A 135 3.11 -7.50 4.71
CA ASP A 135 2.93 -6.94 6.05
C ASP A 135 3.05 -5.41 6.18
N CYS A 136 3.97 -4.74 5.48
CA CYS A 136 4.02 -3.27 5.49
C CYS A 136 2.73 -2.66 4.95
N VAL A 137 2.40 -1.44 5.36
CA VAL A 137 1.15 -0.76 5.02
C VAL A 137 1.24 -0.11 3.64
N PRO A 138 0.48 -0.58 2.62
CA PRO A 138 0.30 0.14 1.37
C PRO A 138 -0.79 1.19 1.53
N ILE A 139 -0.56 2.40 1.04
CA ILE A 139 -1.51 3.51 1.11
C ILE A 139 -1.69 4.10 -0.27
N LEU A 140 -2.95 4.22 -0.71
CA LEU A 140 -3.32 4.90 -1.94
C LEU A 140 -3.94 6.25 -1.62
N PHE A 141 -3.66 7.25 -2.48
CA PHE A 141 -4.12 8.63 -2.34
C PHE A 141 -4.86 9.06 -3.61
N TYR A 142 -5.92 9.83 -3.44
CA TYR A 142 -6.64 10.44 -4.54
C TYR A 142 -7.10 11.85 -4.19
N ASP A 143 -6.79 12.81 -5.04
CA ASP A 143 -7.34 14.17 -5.02
C ASP A 143 -8.37 14.29 -6.16
N PRO A 144 -9.67 14.28 -5.84
CA PRO A 144 -10.73 14.35 -6.86
C PRO A 144 -10.82 15.73 -7.53
N ILE A 145 -10.33 16.78 -6.89
CA ILE A 145 -10.40 18.15 -7.39
C ILE A 145 -9.34 18.39 -8.46
N HIS A 146 -8.10 17.97 -8.20
CA HIS A 146 -6.97 18.17 -9.11
C HIS A 146 -6.67 16.92 -9.95
N LYS A 147 -7.47 15.84 -9.80
CA LYS A 147 -7.25 14.55 -10.46
C LYS A 147 -5.81 14.09 -10.33
N ALA A 148 -5.36 13.95 -9.10
CA ALA A 148 -4.01 13.47 -8.79
C ALA A 148 -4.06 12.23 -7.90
N VAL A 149 -3.14 11.29 -8.13
CA VAL A 149 -3.08 10.03 -7.41
C VAL A 149 -1.71 9.78 -6.81
N GLY A 150 -1.66 8.94 -5.77
CA GLY A 150 -0.43 8.50 -5.14
C GLY A 150 -0.49 7.05 -4.69
N ALA A 151 0.66 6.36 -4.70
CA ALA A 151 0.84 5.03 -4.14
C ALA A 151 2.08 5.03 -3.23
N CYS A 152 1.91 4.60 -1.98
CA CYS A 152 2.91 4.70 -0.93
C CYS A 152 3.09 3.37 -0.20
N HIS A 153 4.35 3.02 0.07
CA HIS A 153 4.74 1.93 0.96
C HIS A 153 5.17 2.50 2.32
N SER A 154 4.36 2.26 3.35
CA SER A 154 4.59 2.71 4.71
C SER A 154 4.87 1.51 5.64
N GLY A 155 6.10 0.99 5.63
CA GLY A 155 6.59 0.09 6.68
C GLY A 155 6.81 0.87 7.98
N TRP A 156 7.24 0.21 9.08
CA TRP A 156 7.44 0.90 10.35
C TRP A 156 8.41 2.10 10.27
N ARG A 157 9.47 2.00 9.45
CA ARG A 157 10.39 3.13 9.22
C ARG A 157 9.72 4.28 8.48
N GLY A 158 8.94 3.95 7.44
CA GLY A 158 8.17 4.94 6.69
C GLY A 158 7.10 5.61 7.56
N THR A 159 6.39 4.84 8.39
CA THR A 159 5.40 5.37 9.34
C THR A 159 6.08 6.29 10.36
N LYS A 160 7.18 5.84 10.99
CA LYS A 160 7.96 6.65 11.94
C LYS A 160 8.48 7.94 11.29
N GLY A 161 9.01 7.84 10.07
CA GLY A 161 9.51 8.98 9.29
C GLY A 161 8.41 9.78 8.58
N LYS A 162 7.12 9.50 8.85
CA LYS A 162 5.94 10.23 8.34
C LYS A 162 5.87 10.31 6.80
N ILE A 163 6.15 9.20 6.12
CA ILE A 163 6.10 9.16 4.64
C ILE A 163 4.74 9.61 4.10
N LEU A 164 3.62 9.29 4.78
CA LEU A 164 2.29 9.75 4.41
C LEU A 164 2.23 11.28 4.36
N GLN A 165 2.78 11.97 5.36
CA GLN A 165 2.86 13.43 5.37
C GLN A 165 3.67 13.93 4.18
N ASN A 166 4.81 13.31 3.86
CA ASN A 166 5.61 13.69 2.70
C ASN A 166 4.84 13.54 1.39
N VAL A 167 4.00 12.50 1.24
CA VAL A 167 3.12 12.35 0.07
C VAL A 167 2.14 13.51 -0.02
N VAL A 168 1.46 13.86 1.07
CA VAL A 168 0.51 14.98 1.11
C VAL A 168 1.20 16.31 0.78
N GLU A 169 2.40 16.55 1.30
CA GLU A 169 3.19 17.76 1.02
C GLU A 169 3.62 17.83 -0.45
N GLU A 170 4.09 16.71 -1.04
CA GLU A 170 4.45 16.68 -2.46
C GLU A 170 3.21 16.80 -3.38
N MET A 171 2.05 16.26 -3.00
CA MET A 171 0.79 16.49 -3.73
C MET A 171 0.38 17.97 -3.66
N ARG A 172 0.50 18.61 -2.49
CA ARG A 172 0.25 20.07 -2.36
C ARG A 172 1.18 20.88 -3.26
N LYS A 173 2.45 20.57 -3.26
CA LYS A 173 3.50 21.29 -3.99
C LYS A 173 3.34 21.13 -5.51
N HIS A 174 3.03 19.94 -5.99
CA HIS A 174 3.01 19.61 -7.41
C HIS A 174 1.64 19.80 -8.08
N PHE A 175 0.56 19.63 -7.31
CA PHE A 175 -0.81 19.62 -7.84
C PHE A 175 -1.72 20.66 -7.18
N SER A 176 -1.21 21.41 -6.19
CA SER A 176 -2.01 22.35 -5.38
C SER A 176 -3.11 21.66 -4.56
N SER A 177 -2.94 20.38 -4.27
CA SER A 177 -3.90 19.58 -3.51
C SER A 177 -4.18 20.18 -2.14
N ASN A 178 -5.46 20.25 -1.77
CA ASN A 178 -5.87 20.60 -0.41
C ASN A 178 -6.00 19.30 0.41
N PRO A 179 -5.27 19.12 1.52
CA PRO A 179 -5.38 17.92 2.35
C PRO A 179 -6.80 17.55 2.74
N ALA A 180 -7.66 18.56 3.00
CA ALA A 180 -9.06 18.34 3.35
C ALA A 180 -9.91 17.69 2.24
N GLU A 181 -9.42 17.68 0.99
CA GLU A 181 -10.10 17.06 -0.15
C GLU A 181 -9.46 15.72 -0.58
N ILE A 182 -8.27 15.40 -0.06
CA ILE A 182 -7.58 14.15 -0.38
C ILE A 182 -8.31 12.97 0.29
N LEU A 183 -8.58 11.93 -0.50
CA LEU A 183 -9.07 10.64 -0.05
C LEU A 183 -7.89 9.68 0.10
N ILE A 184 -7.89 8.84 1.13
CA ILE A 184 -6.87 7.78 1.32
C ILE A 184 -7.49 6.42 1.57
N ALA A 185 -6.81 5.38 1.08
CA ALA A 185 -7.13 4.00 1.34
C ALA A 185 -5.90 3.26 1.89
N ILE A 186 -5.99 2.83 3.15
CA ILE A 186 -4.98 2.01 3.83
C ILE A 186 -5.30 0.54 3.52
N GLY A 187 -4.41 -0.13 2.79
CA GLY A 187 -4.62 -1.47 2.27
C GLY A 187 -4.29 -2.60 3.24
N PRO A 188 -4.45 -3.87 2.77
CA PRO A 188 -4.13 -5.07 3.54
C PRO A 188 -2.67 -5.06 4.02
N SER A 189 -2.47 -5.26 5.32
CA SER A 189 -1.18 -5.24 6.00
C SER A 189 -1.28 -5.94 7.36
N ILE A 190 -0.18 -6.01 8.10
CA ILE A 190 -0.19 -6.66 9.41
C ILE A 190 -0.99 -5.84 10.43
N CYS A 191 -1.90 -6.49 11.18
CA CYS A 191 -2.69 -5.83 12.23
C CYS A 191 -1.90 -5.69 13.54
N LYS A 192 -2.39 -4.84 14.45
CA LYS A 192 -1.81 -4.59 15.77
C LYS A 192 -1.54 -5.89 16.54
N GLU A 193 -2.53 -6.79 16.59
CA GLU A 193 -2.47 -8.02 17.37
C GLU A 193 -1.34 -8.94 16.93
N GLN A 194 -0.99 -8.92 15.65
CA GLN A 194 0.06 -9.75 15.06
C GLN A 194 1.41 -9.03 14.94
N TYR A 195 1.42 -7.69 15.07
CA TYR A 195 2.65 -6.92 14.94
C TYR A 195 3.32 -6.67 16.30
N VAL A 196 3.88 -7.74 16.84
CA VAL A 196 4.67 -7.70 18.08
C VAL A 196 6.10 -7.23 17.78
N VAL A 197 6.54 -6.20 18.50
CA VAL A 197 7.84 -5.53 18.35
C VAL A 197 8.62 -5.49 19.67
N SER A 198 9.93 -5.18 19.59
CA SER A 198 10.77 -4.97 20.77
C SER A 198 10.45 -3.65 21.47
N GLU A 199 10.84 -3.55 22.74
CA GLU A 199 10.70 -2.32 23.54
C GLU A 199 11.40 -1.14 22.87
N ASP A 200 12.65 -1.31 22.40
CA ASP A 200 13.41 -0.22 21.75
C ASP A 200 12.65 0.39 20.57
N LEU A 201 12.02 -0.45 19.73
CA LEU A 201 11.24 0.04 18.62
C LEU A 201 9.98 0.79 19.10
N ALA A 202 9.25 0.24 20.06
CA ALA A 202 8.06 0.87 20.61
C ALA A 202 8.38 2.22 21.25
N LEU A 203 9.41 2.29 22.09
CA LEU A 203 9.85 3.53 22.75
C LEU A 203 10.27 4.58 21.73
N SER A 204 10.94 4.18 20.64
CA SER A 204 11.30 5.11 19.57
C SER A 204 10.09 5.78 18.89
N PHE A 205 8.93 5.14 18.88
CA PHE A 205 7.69 5.78 18.42
C PHE A 205 7.11 6.74 19.48
N LEU A 206 7.17 6.38 20.76
CA LEU A 206 6.71 7.25 21.84
C LEU A 206 7.53 8.54 21.96
N GLU A 207 8.82 8.52 21.59
CA GLU A 207 9.65 9.73 21.46
C GLU A 207 9.11 10.70 20.41
N ASP A 208 8.65 10.18 19.26
CA ASP A 208 8.10 11.00 18.16
C ASP A 208 6.62 11.37 18.38
N TYR A 209 5.92 10.59 19.21
CA TYR A 209 4.48 10.73 19.49
C TYR A 209 4.19 10.63 21.00
N PRO A 210 4.66 11.61 21.81
CA PRO A 210 4.59 11.54 23.28
C PRO A 210 3.16 11.48 23.83
N ASP A 211 2.17 11.95 23.05
CA ASP A 211 0.76 11.95 23.45
C ASP A 211 0.07 10.58 23.31
N LEU A 212 0.76 9.60 22.73
CA LEU A 212 0.12 8.29 22.47
C LEU A 212 0.01 7.41 23.69
N GLY A 213 0.69 7.62 24.78
CA GLY A 213 0.59 6.80 25.99
C GLY A 213 0.69 5.28 25.75
N GLU A 214 0.71 4.49 26.81
CA GLU A 214 0.77 3.02 26.76
C GLU A 214 -0.60 2.36 27.14
N ASP A 215 -1.69 3.08 27.06
CA ASP A 215 -3.03 2.56 27.41
C ASP A 215 -3.60 1.59 26.35
N THR A 216 -4.70 0.95 26.65
CA THR A 216 -5.33 -0.03 25.74
C THR A 216 -5.89 0.59 24.46
N ALA A 217 -6.14 1.90 24.43
CA ALA A 217 -6.62 2.64 23.27
C ALA A 217 -5.45 3.17 22.42
N SER A 218 -4.22 3.09 22.95
CA SER A 218 -3.01 3.51 22.22
C SER A 218 -2.71 2.56 21.04
N PRO A 219 -2.20 3.10 19.92
CA PRO A 219 -1.62 2.27 18.86
C PRO A 219 -0.35 1.53 19.30
N ILE A 220 0.21 1.88 20.46
CA ILE A 220 1.41 1.25 21.05
C ILE A 220 1.00 0.67 22.39
N GLN A 221 0.94 -0.65 22.49
CA GLN A 221 0.47 -1.34 23.69
C GLN A 221 1.51 -2.32 24.22
N ARG A 222 1.93 -2.14 25.47
CA ARG A 222 2.80 -3.11 26.17
C ARG A 222 2.05 -4.42 26.45
N ILE A 223 2.60 -5.55 26.05
CA ILE A 223 2.02 -6.88 26.29
C ILE A 223 2.90 -7.75 27.21
N SER A 224 4.18 -7.42 27.36
CA SER A 224 5.08 -8.03 28.36
C SER A 224 6.21 -7.05 28.70
N LYS A 225 7.18 -7.51 29.51
CA LYS A 225 8.29 -6.67 29.97
C LYS A 225 9.05 -5.98 28.83
N ASP A 226 9.24 -6.68 27.70
CA ASP A 226 10.08 -6.28 26.57
C ASP A 226 9.37 -6.35 25.21
N LYS A 227 8.03 -6.54 25.21
CA LYS A 227 7.24 -6.70 24.00
C LYS A 227 6.05 -5.77 23.97
N PHE A 228 5.82 -5.20 22.78
CA PHE A 228 4.72 -4.32 22.48
C PHE A 228 3.98 -4.78 21.24
N GLN A 229 2.71 -4.46 21.16
CA GLN A 229 1.94 -4.44 19.93
C GLN A 229 1.97 -3.04 19.35
N LEU A 230 2.14 -2.93 18.02
CA LEU A 230 2.22 -1.68 17.30
C LEU A 230 1.16 -1.65 16.19
N ASP A 231 0.26 -0.67 16.24
CA ASP A 231 -0.80 -0.46 15.26
C ASP A 231 -0.35 0.52 14.18
N LEU A 232 0.19 0.00 13.08
CA LEU A 232 0.59 0.84 11.94
C LEU A 232 -0.61 1.43 11.20
N TRP A 233 -1.81 0.82 11.29
CA TRP A 233 -3.01 1.37 10.67
C TRP A 233 -3.44 2.65 11.37
N ASP A 234 -3.59 2.61 12.70
CA ASP A 234 -3.99 3.79 13.47
C ASP A 234 -2.90 4.87 13.48
N LEU A 235 -1.62 4.51 13.48
CA LEU A 235 -0.52 5.48 13.35
C LEU A 235 -0.59 6.24 12.02
N ASN A 236 -0.74 5.55 10.89
CA ASN A 236 -0.89 6.22 9.60
C ASN A 236 -2.19 7.03 9.50
N ARG A 237 -3.29 6.56 10.10
CA ARG A 237 -4.54 7.32 10.21
C ARG A 237 -4.32 8.63 10.99
N ARG A 238 -3.63 8.60 12.13
CA ARG A 238 -3.31 9.80 12.93
C ARG A 238 -2.44 10.77 12.14
N ILE A 239 -1.41 10.29 11.47
CA ILE A 239 -0.57 11.12 10.59
C ILE A 239 -1.43 11.81 9.51
N ALA A 240 -2.40 11.09 8.93
CA ALA A 240 -3.31 11.66 7.93
C ALA A 240 -4.17 12.80 8.51
N LEU A 241 -4.73 12.60 9.71
CA LEU A 241 -5.50 13.62 10.43
C LEU A 241 -4.65 14.85 10.77
N ASP A 242 -3.43 14.64 11.23
CA ASP A 242 -2.47 15.71 11.54
C ASP A 242 -2.10 16.51 10.28
N CYS A 243 -2.14 15.90 9.10
CA CYS A 243 -1.98 16.60 7.82
C CYS A 243 -3.21 17.42 7.39
N GLY A 244 -4.34 17.27 8.08
CA GLY A 244 -5.60 17.93 7.75
C GLY A 244 -6.52 17.11 6.81
N ILE A 245 -6.26 15.83 6.58
CA ILE A 245 -7.19 14.92 5.90
C ILE A 245 -8.37 14.67 6.85
N LYS A 246 -9.60 14.75 6.33
CA LYS A 246 -10.81 14.52 7.13
C LYS A 246 -10.95 13.02 7.48
N GLU A 247 -11.52 12.72 8.65
CA GLU A 247 -11.75 11.35 9.10
C GLU A 247 -12.58 10.53 8.10
N GLU A 248 -13.63 11.12 7.55
CA GLU A 248 -14.50 10.49 6.54
C GLU A 248 -13.82 10.25 5.18
N HIS A 249 -12.64 10.83 4.96
CA HIS A 249 -11.79 10.63 3.78
C HIS A 249 -10.74 9.54 3.98
N ILE A 250 -10.73 8.90 5.15
CA ILE A 250 -9.78 7.82 5.50
C ILE A 250 -10.53 6.50 5.52
N SER A 251 -10.09 5.54 4.71
CA SER A 251 -10.63 4.19 4.70
C SER A 251 -9.52 3.17 4.98
N ILE A 252 -9.84 2.13 5.77
CA ILE A 252 -8.90 1.08 6.18
C ILE A 252 -9.46 -0.28 5.80
N SER A 253 -8.65 -1.13 5.16
CA SER A 253 -9.11 -2.39 4.58
C SER A 253 -9.60 -3.42 5.59
N GLY A 254 -9.10 -3.39 6.82
CA GLY A 254 -9.44 -4.37 7.86
C GLY A 254 -8.83 -5.76 7.65
N TYR A 255 -8.09 -6.03 6.57
CA TYR A 255 -7.43 -7.31 6.32
C TYR A 255 -6.04 -7.35 6.94
N CYS A 256 -5.85 -8.26 7.90
CA CYS A 256 -4.53 -8.61 8.40
C CYS A 256 -3.87 -9.64 7.48
N THR A 257 -2.72 -9.31 6.91
CA THR A 257 -1.98 -10.21 6.00
C THR A 257 -1.52 -11.50 6.70
N MET A 258 -1.13 -11.41 7.98
CA MET A 258 -0.69 -12.56 8.76
C MET A 258 -1.85 -13.50 9.14
N GLU A 259 -3.06 -12.97 9.35
CA GLU A 259 -4.25 -13.76 9.70
C GLU A 259 -4.96 -14.35 8.47
N ASN A 260 -4.64 -13.87 7.25
CA ASN A 260 -5.24 -14.32 6.00
C ASN A 260 -4.15 -14.80 5.01
N PRO A 261 -3.32 -15.80 5.37
CA PRO A 261 -2.20 -16.27 4.53
C PRO A 261 -2.65 -16.93 3.23
N GLU A 262 -3.91 -17.35 3.13
CA GLU A 262 -4.53 -17.87 1.90
C GLU A 262 -4.87 -16.76 0.90
N LEU A 263 -5.00 -15.51 1.37
CA LEU A 263 -5.29 -14.33 0.53
C LEU A 263 -4.06 -13.47 0.27
N PHE A 264 -3.12 -13.39 1.23
CA PHE A 264 -2.00 -12.45 1.16
C PHE A 264 -0.67 -13.11 1.46
N PHE A 265 0.40 -12.57 0.87
CA PHE A 265 1.75 -12.85 1.33
C PHE A 265 1.99 -12.10 2.66
N SER A 266 2.60 -12.80 3.60
CA SER A 266 3.02 -12.21 4.88
C SER A 266 4.46 -12.61 5.19
N HIS A 267 5.31 -11.63 5.45
CA HIS A 267 6.69 -11.83 5.85
C HIS A 267 6.77 -12.48 7.24
N ARG A 268 5.91 -12.01 8.16
CA ARG A 268 5.85 -12.50 9.54
C ARG A 268 5.36 -13.95 9.59
N TYR A 269 4.27 -14.26 8.89
CA TYR A 269 3.72 -15.61 8.81
C TYR A 269 4.69 -16.61 8.21
N SER A 270 5.32 -16.26 7.10
CA SER A 270 6.18 -17.16 6.32
C SER A 270 7.64 -17.13 6.73
N GLN A 271 8.00 -16.35 7.76
CA GLN A 271 9.38 -16.18 8.22
C GLN A 271 10.34 -15.76 7.08
N GLY A 272 9.84 -14.89 6.19
CA GLY A 272 10.61 -14.34 5.08
C GLY A 272 10.46 -15.06 3.73
N LYS A 273 9.97 -16.31 3.69
CA LYS A 273 9.73 -17.06 2.43
C LYS A 273 8.39 -16.65 1.81
N ARG A 274 8.37 -15.57 1.05
CA ARG A 274 7.12 -15.01 0.50
C ARG A 274 7.35 -14.24 -0.79
N GLY A 275 6.29 -14.11 -1.60
CA GLY A 275 6.20 -13.12 -2.66
C GLY A 275 5.82 -11.72 -2.13
N LEU A 276 5.43 -10.85 -3.03
CA LEU A 276 4.85 -9.53 -2.72
C LEU A 276 3.51 -9.38 -3.44
N GLN A 277 2.53 -8.82 -2.74
CA GLN A 277 1.33 -8.25 -3.33
C GLN A 277 1.56 -6.77 -3.66
N GLY A 278 0.73 -6.23 -4.56
CA GLY A 278 0.81 -4.85 -5.02
C GLY A 278 -0.42 -4.03 -4.64
N ALA A 279 -0.21 -2.73 -4.45
CA ALA A 279 -1.25 -1.72 -4.42
C ALA A 279 -1.12 -0.86 -5.67
N PHE A 280 -2.23 -0.63 -6.36
CA PHE A 280 -2.31 -0.02 -7.68
C PHE A 280 -3.34 1.08 -7.72
N ILE A 281 -3.00 2.19 -8.38
CA ILE A 281 -3.94 3.29 -8.64
C ILE A 281 -3.63 3.93 -9.98
N CYS A 282 -4.68 4.30 -10.71
CA CYS A 282 -4.59 4.87 -12.05
C CYS A 282 -5.75 5.83 -12.30
N LEU A 283 -5.45 7.01 -12.86
CA LEU A 283 -6.45 7.87 -13.49
C LEU A 283 -6.81 7.29 -14.85
N GLN A 284 -8.11 7.16 -15.13
CA GLN A 284 -8.58 6.68 -16.43
C GLN A 284 -8.40 7.75 -17.49
N ASP A 285 -8.07 7.31 -18.71
CA ASP A 285 -8.00 8.15 -19.91
C ASP A 285 -9.39 8.68 -20.30
#